data_1b9820fca2c82ab0c691a38e9356d007
#
_entry.id   1b9820fca2c82ab0c691a38e9356d007
#
_cell.length_a   1.000
_cell.length_b   1.000
_cell.length_c   1.000
_cell.angle_alpha   90.00
_cell.angle_beta   90.00
_cell.angle_gamma   90.00
#
_symmetry.space_group_name_H-M   'P 1'
#
loop_
_entity.id
_entity.type
_entity.pdbx_description
1 polymer ?
#
loop_
_entity_poly.entity_id
_entity_poly.type
_entity_poly.pdbx_seq_one_letter_code
_entity_poly.pdbx_strand_id
1 'polypeptide(L)'
;MLLVAVVVALLVAEGATRLLSGDGASGYAPLRTGRRDRQPINALGYRDLERVQPKPAGVRRLVCLGDSFTWGVGVLFDDAWPQRVERTLSRARGEHWEAVNLAEPGMNAVEQVSRLDSEGFGYGPDVVVLGWVLNDSEDDDAAEARRARDWAEQEGREPGAFEALWSRSALVRLVRARVHATLENRRRISGYRSMYADDYAGWKKAHQALVTMGGLCRARGVPFVVVIFPLFANPLDARYPFAEIHAKVAQAAGEAGARVVDLLPSYRKVDWRLLVVDGAADEHPNEIAHRIAAQAIARAMDDVVPRPAAPTRP
;
A
#
# COMPACT_ATOMS: atom_id res chain seq x y z
N MET A 1 5.10 -4.30 -54.94
CA MET A 1 3.79 -4.66 -54.31
C MET A 1 3.91 -4.79 -52.79
N LEU A 2 4.81 -5.62 -52.23
CA LEU A 2 4.93 -5.84 -50.77
C LEU A 2 5.20 -4.56 -50.01
N LEU A 3 6.15 -3.72 -50.47
CA LEU A 3 6.50 -2.46 -49.77
C LEU A 3 5.32 -1.49 -49.67
N VAL A 4 4.53 -1.37 -50.74
CA VAL A 4 3.33 -0.51 -50.80
C VAL A 4 2.28 -1.03 -49.82
N ALA A 5 2.07 -2.34 -49.78
CA ALA A 5 1.11 -2.95 -48.84
C ALA A 5 1.51 -2.72 -47.37
N VAL A 6 2.81 -2.81 -47.04
CA VAL A 6 3.32 -2.52 -45.70
C VAL A 6 3.13 -1.04 -45.32
N VAL A 7 3.42 -0.11 -46.26
CA VAL A 7 3.23 1.33 -46.00
C VAL A 7 1.76 1.66 -45.78
N VAL A 8 0.87 1.10 -46.60
CA VAL A 8 -0.59 1.29 -46.42
C VAL A 8 -1.07 0.73 -45.10
N ALA A 9 -0.62 -0.48 -44.70
CA ALA A 9 -0.96 -1.07 -43.42
C ALA A 9 -0.50 -0.21 -42.23
N LEU A 10 0.70 0.36 -42.28
CA LEU A 10 1.22 1.26 -41.26
C LEU A 10 0.42 2.57 -41.19
N LEU A 11 0.04 3.15 -42.30
CA LEU A 11 -0.77 4.37 -42.35
C LEU A 11 -2.19 4.10 -41.78
N VAL A 12 -2.79 2.95 -42.13
CA VAL A 12 -4.08 2.54 -41.54
C VAL A 12 -3.97 2.32 -40.04
N ALA A 13 -2.91 1.64 -39.59
CA ALA A 13 -2.66 1.43 -38.17
C ALA A 13 -2.43 2.75 -37.43
N GLU A 14 -1.69 3.70 -38.01
CA GLU A 14 -1.50 5.04 -37.44
C GLU A 14 -2.82 5.79 -37.34
N GLY A 15 -3.63 5.79 -38.42
CA GLY A 15 -4.96 6.43 -38.44
C GLY A 15 -5.91 5.82 -37.40
N ALA A 16 -5.94 4.50 -37.31
CA ALA A 16 -6.74 3.78 -36.30
C ALA A 16 -6.26 4.10 -34.88
N THR A 17 -4.94 4.13 -34.66
CA THR A 17 -4.38 4.49 -33.35
C THR A 17 -4.76 5.90 -32.95
N ARG A 18 -4.69 6.88 -33.86
CA ARG A 18 -5.12 8.27 -33.59
C ARG A 18 -6.60 8.37 -33.26
N LEU A 19 -7.44 7.62 -33.95
CA LEU A 19 -8.90 7.61 -33.72
C LEU A 19 -9.26 6.93 -32.39
N LEU A 20 -8.59 5.83 -32.06
CA LEU A 20 -8.85 5.05 -30.83
C LEU A 20 -8.14 5.62 -29.61
N SER A 21 -6.99 6.29 -29.79
CA SER A 21 -6.27 7.01 -28.74
C SER A 21 -6.75 8.46 -28.62
N GLY A 22 -7.97 8.76 -29.09
CA GLY A 22 -8.57 10.08 -28.87
C GLY A 22 -8.30 10.51 -27.44
N ASP A 23 -7.95 11.78 -27.21
CA ASP A 23 -7.45 12.36 -25.95
C ASP A 23 -8.03 11.66 -24.73
N GLY A 24 -7.40 10.52 -24.41
CA GLY A 24 -7.81 9.66 -23.33
C GLY A 24 -7.39 10.30 -22.01
N ALA A 25 -8.13 11.29 -21.62
CA ALA A 25 -8.44 11.43 -20.22
C ALA A 25 -9.00 10.07 -19.81
N SER A 26 -8.21 9.26 -19.08
CA SER A 26 -8.74 8.09 -18.42
C SER A 26 -10.03 8.55 -17.74
N GLY A 27 -11.19 7.99 -18.08
CA GLY A 27 -12.48 8.47 -17.61
C GLY A 27 -12.70 8.30 -16.09
N TYR A 28 -11.63 8.19 -15.36
CA TYR A 28 -11.54 8.25 -13.92
C TYR A 28 -10.93 9.61 -13.54
N ALA A 29 -11.79 10.63 -13.46
CA ALA A 29 -11.39 11.83 -12.74
C ALA A 29 -11.15 11.41 -11.30
N PRO A 30 -9.95 11.65 -10.72
CA PRO A 30 -9.70 11.37 -9.32
C PRO A 30 -10.78 12.09 -8.52
N LEU A 31 -11.62 11.32 -7.83
CA LEU A 31 -12.66 11.87 -6.99
C LEU A 31 -11.97 12.74 -5.92
N ARG A 32 -11.93 14.08 -6.17
CA ARG A 32 -11.58 15.12 -5.21
C ARG A 32 -10.09 15.45 -4.98
N THR A 33 -9.37 15.86 -5.99
CA THR A 33 -8.07 16.54 -5.81
C THR A 33 -8.18 17.92 -5.11
N GLY A 34 -9.37 18.47 -4.93
CA GLY A 34 -9.60 19.82 -4.38
C GLY A 34 -9.64 19.96 -2.85
N ARG A 35 -9.45 18.88 -2.07
CA ARG A 35 -9.50 18.92 -0.60
C ARG A 35 -8.28 18.33 0.10
N ARG A 36 -7.14 18.26 -0.57
CA ARG A 36 -5.87 17.78 0.02
C ARG A 36 -5.35 18.68 1.15
N ASP A 37 -5.81 19.92 1.26
CA ASP A 37 -5.19 20.96 2.07
C ASP A 37 -5.57 20.95 3.58
N ARG A 38 -6.38 20.00 4.03
CA ARG A 38 -6.75 19.88 5.46
C ARG A 38 -6.66 18.44 5.93
N GLN A 39 -5.47 17.87 5.81
CA GLN A 39 -5.18 16.62 6.48
C GLN A 39 -4.83 16.94 7.94
N PRO A 40 -5.45 16.32 8.94
CA PRO A 40 -5.03 16.49 10.31
C PRO A 40 -3.63 15.93 10.48
N ILE A 41 -2.68 16.78 10.86
CA ILE A 41 -1.36 16.42 11.31
C ILE A 41 -1.29 16.83 12.77
N ASN A 42 -1.05 15.88 13.66
CA ASN A 42 -0.98 16.15 15.09
C ASN A 42 0.35 16.83 15.47
N ALA A 43 0.49 17.23 16.73
CA ALA A 43 1.66 17.92 17.22
C ALA A 43 2.98 17.11 17.10
N LEU A 44 2.89 15.79 16.98
CA LEU A 44 4.03 14.89 16.78
C LEU A 44 4.36 14.67 15.29
N GLY A 45 3.60 15.27 14.36
CA GLY A 45 3.81 15.15 12.92
C GLY A 45 3.12 13.98 12.26
N TYR A 46 2.34 13.17 12.99
CA TYR A 46 1.58 12.05 12.42
C TYR A 46 0.29 12.52 11.75
N ARG A 47 -0.10 11.84 10.70
CA ARG A 47 -1.40 12.03 10.07
C ARG A 47 -2.49 11.37 10.91
N ASP A 48 -2.79 12.00 12.05
CA ASP A 48 -3.79 11.58 13.02
C ASP A 48 -4.35 12.79 13.80
N LEU A 49 -5.39 12.53 14.56
CA LEU A 49 -5.92 13.48 15.56
C LEU A 49 -5.00 13.48 16.78
N GLU A 50 -5.11 14.53 17.61
CA GLU A 50 -4.48 14.52 18.93
C GLU A 50 -5.10 13.40 19.79
N ARG A 51 -4.24 12.53 20.34
CA ARG A 51 -4.67 11.43 21.20
C ARG A 51 -4.25 11.67 22.63
N VAL A 52 -5.22 11.67 23.52
CA VAL A 52 -4.98 11.89 24.95
C VAL A 52 -4.15 10.75 25.52
N GLN A 53 -3.11 11.10 26.27
CA GLN A 53 -2.29 10.16 27.01
C GLN A 53 -2.27 10.54 28.52
N PRO A 54 -2.45 9.55 29.43
CA PRO A 54 -2.74 8.13 29.18
C PRO A 54 -4.11 7.91 28.52
N LYS A 55 -4.32 6.69 27.96
CA LYS A 55 -5.57 6.28 27.32
C LYS A 55 -6.75 6.45 28.29
N PRO A 56 -7.85 7.15 27.92
CA PRO A 56 -9.03 7.31 28.76
C PRO A 56 -9.71 5.97 29.08
N ALA A 57 -10.35 5.90 30.24
CA ALA A 57 -11.14 4.73 30.61
C ALA A 57 -12.30 4.49 29.60
N GLY A 58 -12.54 3.24 29.25
CA GLY A 58 -13.60 2.86 28.29
C GLY A 58 -13.21 3.04 26.82
N VAL A 59 -12.02 3.56 26.52
CA VAL A 59 -11.48 3.66 25.16
C VAL A 59 -10.69 2.41 24.83
N ARG A 60 -10.92 1.85 23.64
CA ARG A 60 -10.10 0.81 23.01
C ARG A 60 -9.18 1.45 21.96
N ARG A 61 -7.93 1.00 21.87
CA ARG A 61 -6.96 1.56 20.91
C ARG A 61 -6.33 0.51 20.02
N LEU A 62 -6.35 0.81 18.71
CA LEU A 62 -5.47 0.18 17.72
C LEU A 62 -4.27 1.11 17.52
N VAL A 63 -3.06 0.62 17.69
CA VAL A 63 -1.86 1.31 17.21
C VAL A 63 -1.53 0.74 15.84
N CYS A 64 -1.56 1.59 14.81
CA CYS A 64 -1.36 1.24 13.41
C CYS A 64 0.03 1.66 12.97
N LEU A 65 0.83 0.70 12.51
CA LEU A 65 2.16 0.89 11.95
C LEU A 65 2.12 0.58 10.45
N GLY A 66 3.07 1.06 9.71
CA GLY A 66 3.22 0.82 8.28
C GLY A 66 3.81 2.01 7.55
N ASP A 67 3.75 1.95 6.24
CA ASP A 67 4.26 2.96 5.33
C ASP A 67 3.16 3.88 4.76
N SER A 68 3.34 4.30 3.51
CA SER A 68 2.41 5.15 2.76
C SER A 68 0.99 4.57 2.65
N PHE A 69 0.82 3.23 2.63
CA PHE A 69 -0.49 2.58 2.56
C PHE A 69 -1.27 2.71 3.87
N THR A 70 -0.58 2.67 4.99
CA THR A 70 -1.18 2.87 6.32
C THR A 70 -1.38 4.35 6.60
N TRP A 71 -0.41 5.19 6.23
CA TRP A 71 -0.54 6.66 6.29
C TRP A 71 -1.75 7.14 5.48
N GLY A 72 -2.07 6.47 4.35
CA GLY A 72 -3.19 6.76 3.49
C GLY A 72 -2.87 7.82 2.44
N VAL A 73 -1.72 7.67 1.74
CA VAL A 73 -1.36 8.52 0.59
C VAL A 73 -2.48 8.49 -0.46
N GLY A 74 -2.84 9.67 -0.96
CA GLY A 74 -3.82 9.83 -2.04
C GLY A 74 -5.30 9.80 -1.61
N VAL A 75 -5.63 9.47 -0.36
CA VAL A 75 -7.00 9.46 0.15
C VAL A 75 -7.22 10.51 1.24
N LEU A 76 -8.48 10.85 1.53
CA LEU A 76 -8.82 11.70 2.66
C LEU A 76 -8.51 10.99 3.98
N PHE A 77 -8.27 11.76 5.05
CA PHE A 77 -8.02 11.21 6.39
C PHE A 77 -9.06 10.18 6.80
N ASP A 78 -10.32 10.54 6.70
CA ASP A 78 -11.44 9.65 7.03
C ASP A 78 -11.55 8.41 6.13
N ASP A 79 -10.91 8.42 4.97
CA ASP A 79 -10.97 7.33 4.01
C ASP A 79 -9.80 6.34 4.17
N ALA A 80 -8.76 6.70 4.92
CA ALA A 80 -7.67 5.79 5.23
C ALA A 80 -8.15 4.60 6.08
N TRP A 81 -7.54 3.43 5.89
CA TRP A 81 -8.02 2.19 6.55
C TRP A 81 -7.98 2.25 8.09
N PRO A 82 -7.01 2.92 8.76
CA PRO A 82 -7.03 3.01 10.22
C PRO A 82 -8.31 3.67 10.73
N GLN A 83 -8.66 4.85 10.20
CA GLN A 83 -9.86 5.59 10.58
C GLN A 83 -11.15 4.87 10.20
N ARG A 84 -11.14 4.12 9.10
CA ARG A 84 -12.28 3.27 8.71
C ARG A 84 -12.45 2.07 9.65
N VAL A 85 -11.37 1.46 10.11
CA VAL A 85 -11.40 0.38 11.12
C VAL A 85 -11.95 0.90 12.44
N GLU A 86 -11.46 2.05 12.93
CA GLU A 86 -11.96 2.75 14.11
C GLU A 86 -13.49 2.88 14.07
N ARG A 87 -14.02 3.50 13.01
CA ARG A 87 -15.45 3.70 12.85
C ARG A 87 -16.24 2.39 12.71
N THR A 88 -15.67 1.41 12.01
CA THR A 88 -16.32 0.12 11.81
C THR A 88 -16.45 -0.65 13.12
N LEU A 89 -15.38 -0.71 13.91
CA LEU A 89 -15.37 -1.38 15.21
C LEU A 89 -16.28 -0.65 16.21
N SER A 90 -16.20 0.68 16.28
CA SER A 90 -17.03 1.48 17.18
C SER A 90 -18.53 1.22 16.94
N ARG A 91 -18.93 1.21 15.65
CA ARG A 91 -20.34 0.94 15.28
C ARG A 91 -20.76 -0.51 15.52
N ALA A 92 -19.89 -1.46 15.13
CA ALA A 92 -20.25 -2.89 15.18
C ALA A 92 -20.26 -3.44 16.61
N ARG A 93 -19.48 -2.87 17.51
CA ARG A 93 -19.32 -3.36 18.88
C ARG A 93 -20.00 -2.49 19.93
N GLY A 94 -20.41 -1.27 19.58
CA GLY A 94 -20.96 -0.30 20.55
C GLY A 94 -19.91 0.18 21.55
N GLU A 95 -18.62 0.09 21.21
CA GLU A 95 -17.46 0.50 22.00
C GLU A 95 -16.83 1.76 21.41
N HIS A 96 -16.11 2.54 22.21
CA HIS A 96 -15.32 3.65 21.71
C HIS A 96 -13.94 3.15 21.30
N TRP A 97 -13.69 3.06 19.99
CA TRP A 97 -12.39 2.73 19.42
C TRP A 97 -11.68 3.97 18.89
N GLU A 98 -10.36 4.01 19.08
CA GLU A 98 -9.45 4.99 18.50
C GLU A 98 -8.35 4.26 17.73
N ALA A 99 -8.09 4.69 16.48
CA ALA A 99 -6.95 4.23 15.70
C ALA A 99 -5.85 5.28 15.78
N VAL A 100 -4.74 4.94 16.41
CA VAL A 100 -3.53 5.78 16.47
C VAL A 100 -2.67 5.43 15.26
N ASN A 101 -2.57 6.33 14.30
CA ASN A 101 -1.82 6.10 13.07
C ASN A 101 -0.39 6.64 13.20
N LEU A 102 0.58 5.75 13.44
CA LEU A 102 2.01 6.05 13.56
C LEU A 102 2.79 5.75 12.27
N ALA A 103 2.09 5.53 11.16
CA ALA A 103 2.72 5.25 9.87
C ALA A 103 3.35 6.52 9.26
N GLU A 104 4.36 6.31 8.44
CA GLU A 104 5.01 7.36 7.66
C GLU A 104 5.40 6.83 6.28
N PRO A 105 5.17 7.61 5.19
CA PRO A 105 5.52 7.15 3.86
C PRO A 105 7.00 6.77 3.72
N GLY A 106 7.25 5.55 3.23
CA GLY A 106 8.59 5.03 2.99
C GLY A 106 9.26 4.38 4.20
N MET A 107 8.57 4.27 5.35
CA MET A 107 9.10 3.48 6.49
C MET A 107 9.26 2.02 6.10
N ASN A 108 10.40 1.44 6.47
CA ASN A 108 10.64 0.00 6.40
C ASN A 108 10.35 -0.69 7.74
N ALA A 109 10.42 -2.03 7.76
CA ALA A 109 10.09 -2.83 8.95
C ALA A 109 10.99 -2.52 10.18
N VAL A 110 12.24 -2.11 9.97
CA VAL A 110 13.18 -1.76 11.05
C VAL A 110 12.77 -0.44 11.72
N GLU A 111 12.37 0.54 10.92
CA GLU A 111 11.87 1.82 11.44
C GLU A 111 10.53 1.63 12.16
N GLN A 112 9.66 0.75 11.63
CA GLN A 112 8.36 0.45 12.23
C GLN A 112 8.49 -0.21 13.62
N VAL A 113 9.45 -1.14 13.81
CA VAL A 113 9.68 -1.73 15.14
C VAL A 113 10.27 -0.70 16.11
N SER A 114 11.15 0.17 15.64
CA SER A 114 11.69 1.28 16.47
C SER A 114 10.57 2.22 16.93
N ARG A 115 9.65 2.58 16.02
CA ARG A 115 8.49 3.42 16.30
C ARG A 115 7.53 2.78 17.31
N LEU A 116 7.29 1.47 17.17
CA LEU A 116 6.47 0.73 18.13
C LEU A 116 7.05 0.76 19.53
N ASP A 117 8.35 0.50 19.65
CA ASP A 117 9.00 0.40 20.96
C ASP A 117 9.17 1.77 21.64
N SER A 118 9.55 2.80 20.87
CA SER A 118 9.77 4.15 21.42
C SER A 118 8.48 4.90 21.74
N GLU A 119 7.41 4.72 20.94
CA GLU A 119 6.22 5.56 21.03
C GLU A 119 4.92 4.76 21.13
N GLY A 120 4.80 3.68 20.33
CA GLY A 120 3.53 2.98 20.11
C GLY A 120 2.90 2.47 21.40
N PHE A 121 3.67 1.91 22.31
CA PHE A 121 3.16 1.40 23.58
C PHE A 121 2.75 2.50 24.56
N GLY A 122 3.29 3.71 24.42
CA GLY A 122 2.87 4.88 25.20
C GLY A 122 1.40 5.24 25.03
N TYR A 123 0.80 4.87 23.89
CA TYR A 123 -0.63 5.06 23.64
C TYR A 123 -1.53 4.03 24.33
N GLY A 124 -0.99 3.00 24.99
CA GLY A 124 -1.76 1.96 25.68
C GLY A 124 -2.63 1.12 24.72
N PRO A 125 -2.05 0.49 23.67
CA PRO A 125 -2.82 -0.26 22.68
C PRO A 125 -3.54 -1.47 23.28
N ASP A 126 -4.76 -1.74 22.84
CA ASP A 126 -5.46 -3.00 23.01
C ASP A 126 -5.11 -4.00 21.88
N VAL A 127 -4.57 -3.48 20.77
CA VAL A 127 -4.04 -4.26 19.65
C VAL A 127 -3.05 -3.41 18.85
N VAL A 128 -1.98 -4.04 18.38
CA VAL A 128 -1.04 -3.46 17.41
C VAL A 128 -1.33 -4.05 16.04
N VAL A 129 -1.48 -3.20 15.02
CA VAL A 129 -1.75 -3.58 13.64
C VAL A 129 -0.64 -3.05 12.74
N LEU A 130 0.07 -3.93 12.09
CA LEU A 130 1.08 -3.60 11.10
C LEU A 130 0.50 -3.76 9.70
N GLY A 131 0.44 -2.69 8.92
CA GLY A 131 0.15 -2.74 7.50
C GLY A 131 1.43 -3.00 6.71
N TRP A 132 1.66 -4.25 6.32
CA TRP A 132 2.82 -4.67 5.56
C TRP A 132 2.63 -4.45 4.07
N VAL A 133 3.60 -3.78 3.44
CA VAL A 133 3.71 -3.63 1.98
C VAL A 133 5.05 -4.24 1.53
N LEU A 134 5.18 -4.62 0.26
CA LEU A 134 6.35 -5.38 -0.20
C LEU A 134 7.67 -4.59 -0.14
N ASN A 135 7.63 -3.27 -0.02
CA ASN A 135 8.82 -2.43 0.20
C ASN A 135 9.30 -2.41 1.66
N ASP A 136 8.53 -2.96 2.62
CA ASP A 136 8.95 -3.03 4.03
C ASP A 136 10.24 -3.84 4.27
N SER A 137 10.62 -4.70 3.30
CA SER A 137 11.91 -5.42 3.30
C SER A 137 13.03 -4.64 2.62
N GLU A 138 12.81 -3.41 2.16
CA GLU A 138 13.84 -2.61 1.51
C GLU A 138 14.94 -2.22 2.52
N ASP A 139 16.20 -2.40 2.15
CA ASP A 139 17.33 -1.93 2.95
C ASP A 139 17.57 -0.44 2.69
N ASP A 140 18.06 0.30 3.69
CA ASP A 140 18.24 1.75 3.63
C ASP A 140 19.08 2.18 2.41
N ASP A 141 20.18 1.44 2.12
CA ASP A 141 21.03 1.69 0.96
C ASP A 141 20.27 1.51 -0.36
N ALA A 142 19.38 0.51 -0.44
CA ALA A 142 18.57 0.26 -1.62
C ALA A 142 17.46 1.32 -1.79
N ALA A 143 16.87 1.77 -0.69
CA ALA A 143 15.89 2.84 -0.66
C ALA A 143 16.49 4.17 -1.12
N GLU A 144 17.71 4.50 -0.66
CA GLU A 144 18.43 5.70 -1.10
C GLU A 144 18.79 5.62 -2.58
N ALA A 145 19.32 4.49 -3.05
CA ALA A 145 19.63 4.28 -4.45
C ALA A 145 18.39 4.34 -5.36
N ARG A 146 17.23 3.91 -4.89
CA ARG A 146 15.96 4.05 -5.61
C ARG A 146 15.54 5.52 -5.68
N ARG A 147 15.53 6.24 -4.55
CA ARG A 147 15.21 7.69 -4.53
C ARG A 147 16.10 8.49 -5.45
N ALA A 148 17.41 8.22 -5.47
CA ALA A 148 18.37 8.89 -6.35
C ALA A 148 18.09 8.62 -7.84
N ARG A 149 17.69 7.39 -8.19
CA ARG A 149 17.29 7.06 -9.58
C ARG A 149 16.00 7.74 -9.99
N ASP A 150 14.98 7.71 -9.15
CA ASP A 150 13.68 8.33 -9.41
C ASP A 150 13.85 9.85 -9.63
N TRP A 151 14.74 10.47 -8.84
CA TRP A 151 15.10 11.89 -9.00
C TRP A 151 15.81 12.17 -10.33
N ALA A 152 16.81 11.35 -10.69
CA ALA A 152 17.55 11.48 -11.95
C ALA A 152 16.67 11.25 -13.19
N GLU A 153 15.66 10.41 -13.11
CA GLU A 153 14.69 10.18 -14.19
C GLU A 153 13.71 11.37 -14.35
N GLN A 154 13.41 12.09 -13.26
CA GLN A 154 12.56 13.28 -13.29
C GLN A 154 13.28 14.52 -13.87
N GLU A 155 14.61 14.59 -13.79
CA GLU A 155 15.42 15.69 -14.37
C GLU A 155 15.55 15.65 -15.90
N GLY A 156 14.77 14.81 -16.56
CA GLY A 156 14.40 14.89 -17.97
C GLY A 156 15.55 15.04 -18.98
N ARG A 157 15.88 13.96 -19.66
CA ARG A 157 16.71 13.96 -20.87
C ARG A 157 15.95 14.66 -22.00
N GLU A 158 16.46 15.76 -22.54
CA GLU A 158 15.90 16.36 -23.73
C GLU A 158 15.93 15.36 -24.91
N PRO A 159 14.80 15.14 -25.61
CA PRO A 159 14.76 14.19 -26.71
C PRO A 159 15.61 14.69 -27.88
N GLY A 160 16.48 13.83 -28.41
CA GLY A 160 17.24 14.15 -29.62
C GLY A 160 16.33 14.38 -30.85
N ALA A 161 16.81 15.11 -31.86
CA ALA A 161 16.01 15.45 -33.06
C ALA A 161 15.36 14.23 -33.74
N PHE A 162 16.03 13.09 -33.78
CA PHE A 162 15.51 11.84 -34.31
C PHE A 162 14.37 11.29 -33.44
N GLU A 163 14.50 11.38 -32.14
CA GLU A 163 13.48 10.98 -31.16
C GLU A 163 12.23 11.87 -31.26
N ALA A 164 12.42 13.17 -31.48
CA ALA A 164 11.34 14.14 -31.72
C ALA A 164 10.53 13.82 -33.01
N LEU A 165 11.18 13.32 -34.05
CA LEU A 165 10.50 12.92 -35.28
C LEU A 165 9.63 11.67 -35.09
N TRP A 166 10.16 10.63 -34.46
CA TRP A 166 9.45 9.38 -34.21
C TRP A 166 8.33 9.53 -33.14
N SER A 167 8.47 10.49 -32.21
CA SER A 167 7.45 10.78 -31.21
C SER A 167 6.16 11.40 -31.80
N ARG A 168 6.17 11.85 -33.07
CA ARG A 168 4.97 12.36 -33.78
C ARG A 168 4.02 11.25 -34.23
N SER A 169 4.49 10.00 -34.36
CA SER A 169 3.64 8.85 -34.68
C SER A 169 2.92 8.35 -33.44
N ALA A 170 1.58 8.29 -33.48
CA ALA A 170 0.76 7.77 -32.41
C ALA A 170 1.01 6.27 -32.19
N LEU A 171 1.20 5.52 -33.27
CA LEU A 171 1.51 4.10 -33.23
C LEU A 171 2.88 3.85 -32.56
N VAL A 172 3.92 4.61 -32.93
CA VAL A 172 5.25 4.49 -32.31
C VAL A 172 5.19 4.82 -30.83
N ARG A 173 4.49 5.88 -30.44
CA ARG A 173 4.30 6.22 -29.02
C ARG A 173 3.60 5.08 -28.28
N LEU A 174 2.52 4.52 -28.83
CA LEU A 174 1.78 3.41 -28.22
C LEU A 174 2.67 2.18 -28.05
N VAL A 175 3.42 1.78 -29.08
CA VAL A 175 4.32 0.62 -29.02
C VAL A 175 5.43 0.85 -27.99
N ARG A 176 6.10 2.01 -28.03
CA ARG A 176 7.14 2.36 -27.05
C ARG A 176 6.58 2.34 -25.62
N ALA A 177 5.43 2.96 -25.38
CA ALA A 177 4.80 2.97 -24.06
C ALA A 177 4.48 1.55 -23.57
N ARG A 178 3.97 0.68 -24.48
CA ARG A 178 3.68 -0.72 -24.13
C ARG A 178 4.95 -1.54 -23.83
N VAL A 179 5.99 -1.37 -24.66
CA VAL A 179 7.28 -2.05 -24.46
C VAL A 179 7.91 -1.56 -23.15
N HIS A 180 7.96 -0.24 -22.94
CA HIS A 180 8.51 0.36 -21.72
C HIS A 180 7.75 -0.16 -20.48
N ALA A 181 6.43 -0.05 -20.45
CA ALA A 181 5.61 -0.54 -19.35
C ALA A 181 5.81 -2.05 -19.08
N THR A 182 5.99 -2.85 -20.12
CA THR A 182 6.25 -4.29 -19.97
C THR A 182 7.64 -4.56 -19.36
N LEU A 183 8.67 -3.83 -19.80
CA LEU A 183 10.03 -3.96 -19.29
C LEU A 183 10.11 -3.47 -17.84
N GLU A 184 9.53 -2.33 -17.54
CA GLU A 184 9.46 -1.79 -16.19
C GLU A 184 8.72 -2.72 -15.23
N ASN A 185 7.58 -3.26 -15.65
CA ASN A 185 6.86 -4.24 -14.83
C ASN A 185 7.68 -5.51 -14.57
N ARG A 186 8.42 -6.02 -15.58
CA ARG A 186 9.33 -7.17 -15.38
C ARG A 186 10.47 -6.84 -14.41
N ARG A 187 11.09 -5.66 -14.53
CA ARG A 187 12.14 -5.19 -13.61
C ARG A 187 11.62 -5.06 -12.20
N ARG A 188 10.43 -4.50 -12.03
CA ARG A 188 9.77 -4.35 -10.73
C ARG A 188 9.48 -5.71 -10.09
N ILE A 189 8.91 -6.65 -10.86
CA ILE A 189 8.65 -8.02 -10.38
C ILE A 189 9.96 -8.70 -9.94
N SER A 190 11.00 -8.61 -10.77
CA SER A 190 12.31 -9.17 -10.43
C SER A 190 12.92 -8.49 -9.20
N GLY A 191 12.78 -7.17 -9.09
CA GLY A 191 13.27 -6.38 -7.94
C GLY A 191 12.62 -6.83 -6.63
N TYR A 192 11.29 -6.87 -6.58
CA TYR A 192 10.60 -7.33 -5.36
C TYR A 192 10.95 -8.79 -5.02
N ARG A 193 11.04 -9.68 -6.00
CA ARG A 193 11.45 -11.06 -5.75
C ARG A 193 12.86 -11.15 -5.15
N SER A 194 13.80 -10.35 -5.65
CA SER A 194 15.17 -10.32 -5.10
C SER A 194 15.20 -9.74 -3.68
N MET A 195 14.34 -8.78 -3.35
CA MET A 195 14.21 -8.22 -1.99
C MET A 195 13.66 -9.23 -0.96
N TYR A 196 13.09 -10.34 -1.40
CA TYR A 196 12.60 -11.42 -0.54
C TYR A 196 13.42 -12.71 -0.67
N ALA A 197 14.58 -12.66 -1.33
CA ALA A 197 15.52 -13.79 -1.33
C ALA A 197 16.06 -14.04 0.08
N ASP A 198 16.36 -15.30 0.42
CA ASP A 198 16.76 -15.67 1.78
C ASP A 198 18.12 -15.09 2.18
N ASP A 199 18.97 -14.80 1.21
CA ASP A 199 20.28 -14.16 1.41
C ASP A 199 20.23 -12.63 1.42
N TYR A 200 19.12 -12.00 0.98
CA TYR A 200 18.99 -10.55 0.95
C TYR A 200 18.97 -9.96 2.36
N ALA A 201 19.87 -9.00 2.61
CA ALA A 201 20.05 -8.40 3.93
C ALA A 201 18.80 -7.70 4.44
N GLY A 202 18.09 -6.96 3.57
CA GLY A 202 16.85 -6.28 3.92
C GLY A 202 15.76 -7.23 4.39
N TRP A 203 15.55 -8.37 3.71
CA TRP A 203 14.61 -9.38 4.17
C TRP A 203 14.97 -9.96 5.55
N LYS A 204 16.26 -10.24 5.78
CA LYS A 204 16.72 -10.74 7.09
C LYS A 204 16.41 -9.74 8.21
N LYS A 205 16.68 -8.45 7.97
CA LYS A 205 16.37 -7.37 8.91
C LYS A 205 14.85 -7.25 9.14
N ALA A 206 14.06 -7.28 8.06
CA ALA A 206 12.62 -7.18 8.11
C ALA A 206 11.97 -8.38 8.84
N HIS A 207 12.44 -9.59 8.59
CA HIS A 207 12.03 -10.78 9.32
C HIS A 207 12.34 -10.66 10.82
N GLN A 208 13.57 -10.23 11.17
CA GLN A 208 13.96 -10.00 12.56
C GLN A 208 13.09 -8.90 13.21
N ALA A 209 12.73 -7.85 12.47
CA ALA A 209 11.83 -6.81 12.95
C ALA A 209 10.43 -7.36 13.28
N LEU A 210 9.86 -8.22 12.42
CA LEU A 210 8.60 -8.92 12.71
C LEU A 210 8.67 -9.74 14.00
N VAL A 211 9.72 -10.54 14.17
CA VAL A 211 9.94 -11.35 15.37
C VAL A 211 10.06 -10.45 16.61
N THR A 212 10.77 -9.35 16.49
CA THR A 212 10.95 -8.37 17.59
C THR A 212 9.61 -7.71 17.94
N MET A 213 8.83 -7.23 16.97
CA MET A 213 7.50 -6.66 17.21
C MET A 213 6.56 -7.65 17.91
N GLY A 214 6.54 -8.91 17.43
CA GLY A 214 5.77 -9.98 18.06
C GLY A 214 6.21 -10.25 19.50
N GLY A 215 7.52 -10.25 19.77
CA GLY A 215 8.10 -10.38 21.11
C GLY A 215 7.70 -9.23 22.04
N LEU A 216 7.80 -7.98 21.56
CA LEU A 216 7.42 -6.77 22.30
C LEU A 216 5.94 -6.77 22.67
N CYS A 217 5.07 -7.14 21.71
CA CYS A 217 3.64 -7.24 21.92
C CYS A 217 3.29 -8.34 22.93
N ARG A 218 3.88 -9.52 22.77
CA ARG A 218 3.67 -10.66 23.68
C ARG A 218 4.11 -10.34 25.10
N ALA A 219 5.26 -9.70 25.29
CA ALA A 219 5.77 -9.30 26.60
C ALA A 219 4.83 -8.34 27.34
N ARG A 220 3.97 -7.61 26.59
CA ARG A 220 3.00 -6.65 27.15
C ARG A 220 1.56 -7.19 27.13
N GLY A 221 1.35 -8.43 26.71
CA GLY A 221 0.02 -9.03 26.59
C GLY A 221 -0.88 -8.34 25.54
N VAL A 222 -0.28 -7.67 24.56
CA VAL A 222 -1.00 -6.95 23.49
C VAL A 222 -1.03 -7.85 22.26
N PRO A 223 -2.21 -8.13 21.69
CA PRO A 223 -2.32 -8.84 20.42
C PRO A 223 -1.61 -8.10 19.27
N PHE A 224 -0.96 -8.88 18.39
CA PHE A 224 -0.28 -8.37 17.21
C PHE A 224 -0.95 -8.91 15.93
N VAL A 225 -1.25 -8.00 15.01
CA VAL A 225 -1.89 -8.32 13.72
C VAL A 225 -1.02 -7.80 12.59
N VAL A 226 -0.72 -8.64 11.62
CA VAL A 226 -0.03 -8.25 10.38
C VAL A 226 -1.01 -8.33 9.22
N VAL A 227 -1.21 -7.20 8.55
CA VAL A 227 -2.09 -7.03 7.40
C VAL A 227 -1.24 -6.90 6.15
N ILE A 228 -1.30 -7.88 5.26
CA ILE A 228 -0.47 -7.88 4.05
C ILE A 228 -1.26 -7.25 2.90
N PHE A 229 -0.79 -6.11 2.42
CA PHE A 229 -1.35 -5.39 1.28
C PHE A 229 -0.74 -5.90 -0.03
N PRO A 230 -1.55 -6.17 -1.07
CA PRO A 230 -1.01 -6.42 -2.40
C PRO A 230 -0.56 -5.10 -3.05
N LEU A 231 0.40 -5.19 -3.96
CA LEU A 231 0.72 -4.09 -4.87
C LEU A 231 -0.34 -4.00 -5.97
N PHE A 232 -1.02 -2.86 -6.05
CA PHE A 232 -2.20 -2.66 -6.89
C PHE A 232 -1.90 -2.46 -8.39
N ALA A 233 -0.63 -2.35 -8.79
CA ALA A 233 -0.23 -2.21 -10.20
C ALA A 233 -0.34 -3.49 -11.04
N ASN A 234 -0.87 -4.56 -10.48
CA ASN A 234 -0.97 -5.86 -11.14
C ASN A 234 -2.37 -6.45 -10.96
N PRO A 235 -2.82 -7.35 -11.85
CA PRO A 235 -4.04 -8.10 -11.62
C PRO A 235 -4.00 -8.82 -10.26
N LEU A 236 -5.05 -8.65 -9.45
CA LEU A 236 -5.16 -9.21 -8.10
C LEU A 236 -5.88 -10.58 -8.09
N ASP A 237 -5.76 -11.31 -9.18
CA ASP A 237 -6.32 -12.65 -9.38
C ASP A 237 -5.23 -13.74 -9.31
N ALA A 238 -5.47 -14.89 -9.93
CA ALA A 238 -4.50 -16.00 -9.99
C ALA A 238 -3.18 -15.65 -10.71
N ARG A 239 -3.12 -14.52 -11.42
CA ARG A 239 -1.93 -14.02 -12.12
C ARG A 239 -1.12 -13.02 -11.27
N TYR A 240 -1.50 -12.78 -10.03
CA TYR A 240 -0.77 -11.86 -9.15
C TYR A 240 0.67 -12.34 -8.94
N PRO A 241 1.68 -11.54 -9.31
CA PRO A 241 3.06 -12.03 -9.44
C PRO A 241 3.80 -12.20 -8.12
N PHE A 242 3.21 -11.81 -6.98
CA PHE A 242 3.86 -11.79 -5.67
C PHE A 242 3.16 -12.65 -4.62
N ALA A 243 2.31 -13.59 -5.04
CA ALA A 243 1.57 -14.46 -4.11
C ALA A 243 2.52 -15.30 -3.21
N GLU A 244 3.68 -15.70 -3.75
CA GLU A 244 4.74 -16.39 -2.99
C GLU A 244 5.36 -15.51 -1.91
N ILE A 245 5.50 -14.19 -2.17
CA ILE A 245 6.00 -13.24 -1.19
C ILE A 245 4.97 -13.06 -0.06
N HIS A 246 3.68 -12.95 -0.39
CA HIS A 246 2.61 -12.92 0.62
C HIS A 246 2.68 -14.15 1.53
N ALA A 247 2.85 -15.35 0.96
CA ALA A 247 3.00 -16.58 1.74
C ALA A 247 4.23 -16.54 2.65
N LYS A 248 5.36 -16.05 2.15
CA LYS A 248 6.60 -15.90 2.93
C LYS A 248 6.44 -14.92 4.09
N VAL A 249 5.84 -13.76 3.86
CA VAL A 249 5.55 -12.77 4.91
C VAL A 249 4.55 -13.33 5.91
N ALA A 250 3.50 -14.02 5.44
CA ALA A 250 2.51 -14.65 6.32
C ALA A 250 3.14 -15.70 7.24
N GLN A 251 4.07 -16.50 6.72
CA GLN A 251 4.83 -17.45 7.53
C GLN A 251 5.65 -16.73 8.61
N ALA A 252 6.46 -15.74 8.22
CA ALA A 252 7.29 -14.97 9.14
C ALA A 252 6.47 -14.26 10.24
N ALA A 253 5.34 -13.66 9.87
CA ALA A 253 4.42 -13.03 10.81
C ALA A 253 3.78 -14.06 11.75
N GLY A 254 3.43 -15.25 11.25
CA GLY A 254 2.95 -16.37 12.08
C GLY A 254 4.00 -16.86 13.08
N GLU A 255 5.25 -16.97 12.69
CA GLU A 255 6.39 -17.30 13.57
C GLU A 255 6.60 -16.23 14.65
N ALA A 256 6.35 -14.96 14.33
CA ALA A 256 6.33 -13.86 15.28
C ALA A 256 5.14 -13.90 16.27
N GLY A 257 4.17 -14.80 16.06
CA GLY A 257 2.95 -14.92 16.86
C GLY A 257 1.85 -13.94 16.47
N ALA A 258 1.92 -13.36 15.28
CA ALA A 258 0.90 -12.44 14.79
C ALA A 258 -0.33 -13.18 14.21
N ARG A 259 -1.51 -12.58 14.35
CA ARG A 259 -2.65 -12.89 13.49
C ARG A 259 -2.42 -12.29 12.11
N VAL A 260 -2.40 -13.12 11.08
CA VAL A 260 -2.17 -12.66 9.70
C VAL A 260 -3.50 -12.41 8.98
N VAL A 261 -3.57 -11.27 8.28
CA VAL A 261 -4.67 -10.90 7.39
C VAL A 261 -4.10 -10.61 6.01
N ASP A 262 -4.08 -11.61 5.13
CA ASP A 262 -3.73 -11.38 3.73
C ASP A 262 -4.94 -10.77 3.00
N LEU A 263 -4.76 -9.56 2.48
CA LEU A 263 -5.81 -8.81 1.80
C LEU A 263 -6.00 -9.22 0.34
N LEU A 264 -5.05 -9.92 -0.27
CA LEU A 264 -5.14 -10.32 -1.69
C LEU A 264 -6.46 -11.03 -2.03
N PRO A 265 -6.95 -12.01 -1.23
CA PRO A 265 -8.24 -12.64 -1.49
C PRO A 265 -9.44 -11.67 -1.48
N SER A 266 -9.36 -10.60 -0.69
CA SER A 266 -10.44 -9.61 -0.56
C SER A 266 -10.61 -8.75 -1.81
N TYR A 267 -9.58 -8.65 -2.64
CA TYR A 267 -9.59 -7.84 -3.86
C TYR A 267 -9.83 -8.64 -5.16
N ARG A 268 -9.80 -9.99 -5.13
CA ARG A 268 -9.85 -10.84 -6.33
C ARG A 268 -11.04 -10.61 -7.26
N LYS A 269 -12.14 -10.07 -6.76
CA LYS A 269 -13.38 -9.84 -7.53
C LYS A 269 -13.50 -8.41 -8.05
N VAL A 270 -12.52 -7.56 -7.80
CA VAL A 270 -12.53 -6.15 -8.19
C VAL A 270 -11.46 -5.92 -9.24
N ASP A 271 -11.76 -5.19 -10.30
CA ASP A 271 -10.74 -4.75 -11.24
C ASP A 271 -9.74 -3.86 -10.49
N TRP A 272 -8.47 -4.26 -10.47
CA TRP A 272 -7.43 -3.55 -9.75
C TRP A 272 -7.27 -2.08 -10.17
N ARG A 273 -7.64 -1.76 -11.44
CA ARG A 273 -7.63 -0.37 -11.95
C ARG A 273 -8.61 0.55 -11.24
N LEU A 274 -9.62 -0.01 -10.61
CA LEU A 274 -10.59 0.73 -9.78
C LEU A 274 -10.16 0.88 -8.32
N LEU A 275 -8.97 0.38 -7.97
CA LEU A 275 -8.47 0.32 -6.59
C LEU A 275 -7.29 1.26 -6.35
N VAL A 276 -6.79 1.93 -7.39
CA VAL A 276 -5.63 2.82 -7.32
C VAL A 276 -6.04 4.29 -7.39
N VAL A 277 -5.20 5.16 -6.86
CA VAL A 277 -5.45 6.62 -6.78
C VAL A 277 -5.46 7.24 -8.18
N ASP A 278 -4.46 6.92 -9.02
CA ASP A 278 -4.36 7.45 -10.38
C ASP A 278 -3.67 6.45 -11.32
N GLY A 279 -4.35 5.36 -11.58
CA GLY A 279 -4.05 4.40 -12.64
C GLY A 279 -2.56 4.05 -12.81
N ALA A 280 -1.93 4.66 -13.79
CA ALA A 280 -0.51 4.42 -14.10
C ALA A 280 0.45 5.36 -13.36
N ALA A 281 -0.04 6.46 -12.81
CA ALA A 281 0.79 7.50 -12.20
C ALA A 281 0.92 7.34 -10.68
N ASP A 282 -0.09 6.77 -10.02
CA ASP A 282 -0.09 6.58 -8.56
C ASP A 282 -0.78 5.25 -8.19
N GLU A 283 0.02 4.26 -7.86
CA GLU A 283 -0.41 2.89 -7.53
C GLU A 283 -0.86 2.71 -6.06
N HIS A 284 -0.91 3.80 -5.28
CA HIS A 284 -1.44 3.72 -3.92
C HIS A 284 -2.92 3.32 -3.92
N PRO A 285 -3.37 2.60 -2.89
CA PRO A 285 -4.77 2.23 -2.75
C PRO A 285 -5.66 3.46 -2.60
N ASN A 286 -6.75 3.51 -3.36
CA ASN A 286 -7.76 4.56 -3.23
C ASN A 286 -8.78 4.24 -2.12
N GLU A 287 -9.79 5.10 -1.95
CA GLU A 287 -10.81 4.97 -0.91
C GLU A 287 -11.63 3.67 -0.98
N ILE A 288 -11.75 3.07 -2.17
CA ILE A 288 -12.43 1.78 -2.36
C ILE A 288 -11.57 0.66 -1.78
N ALA A 289 -10.27 0.66 -2.11
CA ALA A 289 -9.32 -0.30 -1.60
C ALA A 289 -9.18 -0.21 -0.07
N HIS A 290 -9.06 0.99 0.47
CA HIS A 290 -9.02 1.23 1.91
C HIS A 290 -10.28 0.74 2.63
N ARG A 291 -11.48 0.90 2.02
CA ARG A 291 -12.72 0.38 2.58
C ARG A 291 -12.74 -1.13 2.63
N ILE A 292 -12.29 -1.81 1.57
CA ILE A 292 -12.21 -3.28 1.53
C ILE A 292 -11.22 -3.79 2.58
N ALA A 293 -10.04 -3.16 2.68
CA ALA A 293 -9.05 -3.46 3.71
C ALA A 293 -9.64 -3.33 5.12
N ALA A 294 -10.26 -2.19 5.41
CA ALA A 294 -10.85 -1.93 6.72
C ALA A 294 -11.92 -2.96 7.12
N GLN A 295 -12.74 -3.40 6.17
CA GLN A 295 -13.74 -4.46 6.42
C GLN A 295 -13.09 -5.81 6.73
N ALA A 296 -12.01 -6.18 6.05
CA ALA A 296 -11.28 -7.41 6.30
C ALA A 296 -10.58 -7.37 7.66
N ILE A 297 -9.91 -6.27 7.98
CA ILE A 297 -9.23 -6.03 9.25
C ILE A 297 -10.24 -6.06 10.41
N ALA A 298 -11.35 -5.32 10.29
CA ALA A 298 -12.36 -5.28 11.35
C ALA A 298 -12.97 -6.66 11.66
N ARG A 299 -13.17 -7.50 10.64
CA ARG A 299 -13.60 -8.88 10.84
C ARG A 299 -12.56 -9.71 11.60
N ALA A 300 -11.29 -9.55 11.27
CA ALA A 300 -10.22 -10.27 11.97
C ALA A 300 -10.08 -9.87 13.44
N MET A 301 -10.51 -8.66 13.81
CA MET A 301 -10.51 -8.20 15.21
C MET A 301 -11.44 -9.01 16.10
N ASP A 302 -12.46 -9.70 15.58
CA ASP A 302 -13.35 -10.54 16.38
C ASP A 302 -12.61 -11.76 16.96
N ASP A 303 -11.57 -12.23 16.28
CA ASP A 303 -10.72 -13.34 16.73
C ASP A 303 -9.60 -12.89 17.69
N VAL A 304 -9.29 -11.60 17.73
CA VAL A 304 -8.07 -11.07 18.35
C VAL A 304 -8.38 -10.30 19.64
N VAL A 305 -9.44 -9.50 19.61
CA VAL A 305 -9.86 -8.70 20.76
C VAL A 305 -11.26 -9.14 21.18
N PRO A 306 -11.41 -9.85 22.30
CA PRO A 306 -12.72 -10.30 22.76
C PRO A 306 -13.70 -9.14 22.96
N ARG A 307 -14.96 -9.38 22.62
CA ARG A 307 -16.04 -8.44 22.97
C ARG A 307 -16.24 -8.43 24.48
N PRO A 308 -16.58 -7.28 25.09
CA PRO A 308 -17.00 -7.29 26.47
C PRO A 308 -18.20 -8.23 26.66
N ALA A 309 -18.24 -8.89 27.82
CA ALA A 309 -19.42 -9.68 28.16
C ALA A 309 -20.67 -8.77 28.14
N ALA A 310 -21.74 -9.25 27.50
CA ALA A 310 -22.99 -8.52 27.52
C ALA A 310 -23.37 -8.22 28.99
N PRO A 311 -23.80 -6.98 29.32
CA PRO A 311 -24.24 -6.70 30.67
C PRO A 311 -25.34 -7.70 31.05
N THR A 312 -25.14 -8.44 32.12
CA THR A 312 -26.18 -9.30 32.71
C THR A 312 -27.35 -8.38 33.01
N ARG A 313 -28.47 -8.56 32.29
CA ARG A 313 -29.70 -7.84 32.63
C ARG A 313 -30.08 -8.22 34.05
N PRO A 314 -30.32 -7.21 34.90
CA PRO A 314 -30.81 -7.47 36.27
C PRO A 314 -32.17 -8.16 36.29
#